data_a5a0d7de5410bf6b468ca884452d0ec3
#
_entry.id   a5a0d7de5410bf6b468ca884452d0ec3
#
_cell.length_a   1.000
_cell.length_b   1.000
_cell.length_c   1.000
_cell.angle_alpha   90.00
_cell.angle_beta   90.00
_cell.angle_gamma   90.00
#
_symmetry.space_group_name_H-M   'P 1'
#
loop_
_entity.id
_entity.type
_entity.pdbx_description
1 polymer ?
#
loop_
_entity_poly.entity_id
_entity_poly.type
_entity_poly.pdbx_seq_one_letter_code
_entity_poly.pdbx_strand_id
1 'polypeptide(L)'
;MALDSILGGDLVKDGEKVIANLSSACEDDIEFMLLTCGNQAQQMERENTSKFLARIGELIPLNHPNAAAMRAEKTAIALLNKESVPQEDLDAAISCFMEALDEPKRVVDAAGQLAQVLCAMGLAGMPRERIKALAELLEEKTKDVDNLPFAFYEGCELVFHILEEYDKALSYAKAAVEHTPKNTKTYFTALYNYVTIMQEMGRRLETQETVVDALKKVQKLFGENNSLYCCFKMAYISNLLELKQGKEANEALNQVLPIVRQQMGEIDAKVVESARVRALALLGREEEAIELGKQMRAFFVQIGGEEWTQVKALDRIISKVKTGVYRPKT
;
A
#
# COMPACT_ATOMS: atom_id res chain seq x y z
N MET A 1 12.64 31.93 -15.27
CA MET A 1 12.55 32.98 -14.24
C MET A 1 12.55 32.25 -12.92
N ALA A 2 13.36 32.69 -11.97
CA ALA A 2 13.40 32.05 -10.65
C ALA A 2 12.08 32.33 -9.92
N LEU A 3 11.60 31.38 -9.15
CA LEU A 3 10.36 31.46 -8.35
C LEU A 3 10.33 32.73 -7.51
N ASP A 4 11.48 33.12 -6.98
CA ASP A 4 11.70 34.35 -6.19
C ASP A 4 11.28 35.64 -6.91
N SER A 5 11.36 35.68 -8.26
CA SER A 5 10.94 36.87 -9.05
C SER A 5 9.41 36.93 -9.26
N ILE A 6 8.73 35.80 -9.22
CA ILE A 6 7.26 35.72 -9.34
C ILE A 6 6.61 35.97 -7.99
N LEU A 7 7.21 35.47 -6.92
CA LEU A 7 6.68 35.55 -5.56
C LEU A 7 7.09 36.81 -4.79
N GLY A 8 8.05 37.57 -5.31
CA GLY A 8 8.51 38.86 -4.74
C GLY A 8 9.23 38.73 -3.39
N GLY A 9 9.75 37.54 -3.04
CA GLY A 9 10.48 37.29 -1.79
C GLY A 9 10.91 35.84 -1.59
N ASP A 10 11.74 35.61 -0.57
CA ASP A 10 12.18 34.29 -0.14
C ASP A 10 11.05 33.59 0.65
N LEU A 11 10.48 32.51 0.10
CA LEU A 11 9.40 31.73 0.69
C LEU A 11 9.64 31.32 2.16
N VAL A 12 10.88 31.09 2.53
CA VAL A 12 11.24 30.72 3.91
C VAL A 12 11.29 31.94 4.85
N LYS A 13 11.68 33.10 4.33
CA LYS A 13 11.84 34.35 5.12
C LYS A 13 10.65 35.27 5.05
N ASP A 14 9.96 35.33 3.89
CA ASP A 14 8.93 36.31 3.59
C ASP A 14 7.56 35.66 3.33
N GLY A 15 7.30 34.45 3.87
CA GLY A 15 6.11 33.63 3.56
C GLY A 15 4.78 34.36 3.61
N GLU A 16 4.57 35.27 4.57
CA GLU A 16 3.34 36.07 4.68
C GLU A 16 3.15 37.06 3.53
N LYS A 17 4.23 37.65 3.03
CA LYS A 17 4.20 38.61 1.92
C LYS A 17 3.99 37.91 0.58
N VAL A 18 4.58 36.75 0.42
CA VAL A 18 4.40 35.86 -0.74
C VAL A 18 2.94 35.44 -0.86
N ILE A 19 2.30 35.09 0.24
CA ILE A 19 0.91 34.62 0.30
C ILE A 19 -0.08 35.77 0.07
N ALA A 20 0.22 36.98 0.56
CA ALA A 20 -0.58 38.15 0.23
C ALA A 20 -0.56 38.46 -1.29
N ASN A 21 0.55 38.22 -1.96
CA ASN A 21 0.64 38.34 -3.42
C ASN A 21 -0.10 37.20 -4.15
N LEU A 22 -0.20 36.02 -3.57
CA LEU A 22 -0.96 34.87 -4.08
C LEU A 22 -2.47 35.12 -4.10
N SER A 23 -3.02 35.80 -3.09
CA SER A 23 -4.44 36.10 -3.03
C SER A 23 -4.92 37.03 -4.15
N SER A 24 -3.99 37.67 -4.88
CA SER A 24 -4.27 38.51 -6.04
C SER A 24 -3.92 37.87 -7.39
N ALA A 25 -3.36 36.63 -7.40
CA ALA A 25 -3.01 35.91 -8.60
C ALA A 25 -4.23 35.20 -9.23
N CYS A 26 -4.22 34.99 -10.55
CA CYS A 26 -5.27 34.23 -11.21
C CYS A 26 -5.17 32.71 -10.94
N GLU A 27 -6.23 31.95 -11.24
CA GLU A 27 -6.30 30.49 -10.97
C GLU A 27 -5.11 29.72 -11.60
N ASP A 28 -4.73 30.06 -12.83
CA ASP A 28 -3.61 29.42 -13.55
C ASP A 28 -2.27 29.65 -12.86
N ASP A 29 -2.07 30.85 -12.27
CA ASP A 29 -0.85 31.18 -11.53
C ASP A 29 -0.75 30.40 -10.22
N ILE A 30 -1.89 30.13 -9.56
CA ILE A 30 -1.95 29.35 -8.32
C ILE A 30 -1.66 27.88 -8.62
N GLU A 31 -2.23 27.29 -9.67
CA GLU A 31 -1.96 25.91 -10.09
C GLU A 31 -0.48 25.71 -10.46
N PHE A 32 0.09 26.63 -11.25
CA PHE A 32 1.51 26.60 -11.59
C PHE A 32 2.41 26.70 -10.34
N MET A 33 2.03 27.49 -9.36
CA MET A 33 2.79 27.67 -8.14
C MET A 33 2.71 26.46 -7.23
N LEU A 34 1.55 25.82 -7.09
CA LEU A 34 1.39 24.57 -6.33
C LEU A 34 2.26 23.45 -6.90
N LEU A 35 2.28 23.31 -8.25
CA LEU A 35 3.16 22.38 -8.95
C LEU A 35 4.65 22.69 -8.68
N THR A 36 5.03 23.95 -8.71
CA THR A 36 6.43 24.38 -8.52
C THR A 36 6.85 24.28 -7.06
N CYS A 37 5.95 24.60 -6.11
CA CYS A 37 6.16 24.38 -4.67
C CYS A 37 6.24 22.89 -4.33
N GLY A 38 5.43 22.04 -4.95
CA GLY A 38 5.51 20.58 -4.80
C GLY A 38 6.86 20.03 -5.24
N ASN A 39 7.40 20.52 -6.36
CA ASN A 39 8.73 20.12 -6.84
C ASN A 39 9.87 20.63 -5.95
N GLN A 40 9.76 21.83 -5.39
CA GLN A 40 10.73 22.34 -4.41
C GLN A 40 10.63 21.65 -3.05
N ALA A 41 9.41 21.34 -2.60
CA ALA A 41 9.18 20.61 -1.37
C ALA A 41 9.83 19.22 -1.39
N GLN A 42 9.93 18.57 -2.55
CA GLN A 42 10.65 17.30 -2.70
C GLN A 42 12.18 17.44 -2.50
N GLN A 43 12.72 18.65 -2.63
CA GLN A 43 14.15 18.95 -2.46
C GLN A 43 14.49 19.46 -1.06
N MET A 44 13.49 19.79 -0.24
CA MET A 44 13.67 20.27 1.14
C MET A 44 13.69 19.11 2.14
N GLU A 45 14.33 19.32 3.31
CA GLU A 45 14.24 18.36 4.41
C GLU A 45 12.76 18.16 4.83
N ARG A 46 12.35 16.91 5.07
CA ARG A 46 10.95 16.49 5.29
C ARG A 46 10.18 17.33 6.31
N GLU A 47 10.84 17.78 7.38
CA GLU A 47 10.23 18.56 8.45
C GLU A 47 9.85 19.98 8.02
N ASN A 48 10.67 20.61 7.19
CA ASN A 48 10.42 21.95 6.64
C ASN A 48 9.33 21.93 5.57
N THR A 49 9.28 20.88 4.76
CA THR A 49 8.25 20.66 3.75
C THR A 49 6.87 20.54 4.37
N SER A 50 6.71 19.76 5.44
CA SER A 50 5.44 19.57 6.12
C SER A 50 4.93 20.87 6.75
N LYS A 51 5.79 21.64 7.40
CA LYS A 51 5.45 22.96 7.97
C LYS A 51 5.05 23.96 6.89
N PHE A 52 5.74 23.94 5.76
CA PHE A 52 5.48 24.83 4.62
C PHE A 52 4.13 24.54 3.97
N LEU A 53 3.83 23.26 3.67
CA LEU A 53 2.55 22.85 3.10
C LEU A 53 1.37 23.12 4.05
N ALA A 54 1.56 22.92 5.36
CA ALA A 54 0.57 23.26 6.37
C ALA A 54 0.26 24.75 6.36
N ARG A 55 1.29 25.62 6.28
CA ARG A 55 1.13 27.06 6.26
C ARG A 55 0.43 27.58 5.00
N ILE A 56 0.74 27.01 3.83
CA ILE A 56 0.03 27.33 2.57
C ILE A 56 -1.44 26.95 2.70
N GLY A 57 -1.75 25.76 3.25
CA GLY A 57 -3.13 25.32 3.46
C GLY A 57 -3.94 26.21 4.41
N GLU A 58 -3.28 26.85 5.39
CA GLU A 58 -3.94 27.80 6.31
C GLU A 58 -4.25 29.16 5.66
N LEU A 59 -3.51 29.54 4.64
CA LEU A 59 -3.51 30.88 4.08
C LEU A 59 -4.31 31.00 2.76
N ILE A 60 -4.70 29.87 2.15
CA ILE A 60 -5.65 29.90 1.03
C ILE A 60 -7.03 30.24 1.56
N PRO A 61 -7.68 31.30 1.02
CA PRO A 61 -9.02 31.69 1.42
C PRO A 61 -10.00 30.50 1.37
N LEU A 62 -10.84 30.37 2.39
CA LEU A 62 -11.80 29.27 2.49
C LEU A 62 -12.80 29.16 1.34
N ASN A 63 -12.97 30.24 0.61
CA ASN A 63 -13.87 30.40 -0.54
C ASN A 63 -13.14 30.21 -1.89
N HIS A 64 -11.85 29.89 -1.90
CA HIS A 64 -11.14 29.62 -3.16
C HIS A 64 -11.58 28.26 -3.74
N PRO A 65 -11.87 28.15 -5.06
CA PRO A 65 -12.31 26.90 -5.67
C PRO A 65 -11.40 25.70 -5.35
N ASN A 66 -10.09 25.92 -5.32
CA ASN A 66 -9.11 24.89 -5.04
C ASN A 66 -8.89 24.63 -3.54
N ALA A 67 -9.40 25.46 -2.64
CA ALA A 67 -9.23 25.29 -1.19
C ALA A 67 -9.91 24.01 -0.67
N ALA A 68 -11.04 23.62 -1.26
CA ALA A 68 -11.73 22.38 -0.95
C ALA A 68 -10.90 21.16 -1.40
N ALA A 69 -10.36 21.17 -2.61
CA ALA A 69 -9.50 20.11 -3.15
C ALA A 69 -8.23 19.94 -2.30
N MET A 70 -7.57 21.04 -1.94
CA MET A 70 -6.36 21.00 -1.11
C MET A 70 -6.63 20.48 0.31
N ARG A 71 -7.78 20.81 0.90
CA ARG A 71 -8.18 20.26 2.20
C ARG A 71 -8.47 18.77 2.10
N ALA A 72 -9.11 18.34 1.03
CA ALA A 72 -9.37 16.94 0.75
C ALA A 72 -8.04 16.16 0.61
N GLU A 73 -7.07 16.68 -0.12
CA GLU A 73 -5.75 16.08 -0.27
C GLU A 73 -4.99 16.02 1.06
N LYS A 74 -5.00 17.10 1.85
CA LYS A 74 -4.40 17.13 3.20
C LYS A 74 -5.02 16.07 4.12
N THR A 75 -6.35 15.94 4.09
CA THR A 75 -7.08 14.94 4.87
C THR A 75 -6.71 13.52 4.41
N ALA A 76 -6.61 13.29 3.11
CA ALA A 76 -6.17 12.01 2.56
C ALA A 76 -4.74 11.66 3.02
N ILE A 77 -3.81 12.60 2.95
CA ILE A 77 -2.42 12.41 3.41
C ILE A 77 -2.36 12.11 4.91
N ALA A 78 -3.13 12.84 5.73
CA ALA A 78 -3.21 12.61 7.18
C ALA A 78 -3.69 11.20 7.51
N LEU A 79 -4.74 10.72 6.83
CA LEU A 79 -5.24 9.34 6.97
C LEU A 79 -4.20 8.30 6.57
N LEU A 80 -3.51 8.50 5.46
CA LEU A 80 -2.45 7.59 4.99
C LEU A 80 -1.28 7.53 5.98
N ASN A 81 -0.99 8.63 6.67
CA ASN A 81 0.01 8.70 7.73
C ASN A 81 -0.50 8.17 9.09
N LYS A 82 -1.72 7.62 9.15
CA LYS A 82 -2.37 7.13 10.37
C LYS A 82 -2.58 8.22 11.44
N GLU A 83 -2.75 9.45 11.03
CA GLU A 83 -3.11 10.55 11.89
C GLU A 83 -4.62 10.48 12.21
N SER A 84 -4.99 10.98 13.41
CA SER A 84 -6.41 11.10 13.75
C SER A 84 -7.01 12.27 12.97
N VAL A 85 -7.98 11.98 12.13
CA VAL A 85 -8.69 12.97 11.32
C VAL A 85 -10.11 13.12 11.85
N PRO A 86 -10.58 14.36 12.12
CA PRO A 86 -11.97 14.62 12.49
C PRO A 86 -12.94 14.09 11.42
N GLN A 87 -14.05 13.50 11.86
CA GLN A 87 -15.05 12.91 10.96
C GLN A 87 -15.61 13.93 9.97
N GLU A 88 -15.81 15.18 10.40
CA GLU A 88 -16.32 16.28 9.58
C GLU A 88 -15.35 16.63 8.44
N ASP A 89 -14.05 16.63 8.71
CA ASP A 89 -13.01 16.88 7.69
C ASP A 89 -12.95 15.76 6.66
N LEU A 90 -13.11 14.51 7.12
CA LEU A 90 -13.17 13.34 6.25
C LEU A 90 -14.40 13.38 5.34
N ASP A 91 -15.57 13.72 5.88
CA ASP A 91 -16.82 13.83 5.12
C ASP A 91 -16.74 14.96 4.08
N ALA A 92 -16.16 16.09 4.47
CA ALA A 92 -15.92 17.20 3.55
C ALA A 92 -14.95 16.82 2.42
N ALA A 93 -13.88 16.06 2.74
CA ALA A 93 -12.93 15.58 1.74
C ALA A 93 -13.59 14.62 0.75
N ILE A 94 -14.37 13.66 1.24
CA ILE A 94 -15.11 12.71 0.40
C ILE A 94 -16.08 13.45 -0.52
N SER A 95 -16.88 14.41 0.01
CA SER A 95 -17.77 15.22 -0.81
C SER A 95 -17.03 15.96 -1.92
N CYS A 96 -15.89 16.57 -1.60
CA CYS A 96 -15.08 17.28 -2.58
C CYS A 96 -14.59 16.38 -3.72
N PHE A 97 -14.12 15.16 -3.41
CA PHE A 97 -13.70 14.19 -4.43
C PHE A 97 -14.90 13.70 -5.24
N MET A 98 -16.04 13.45 -4.61
CA MET A 98 -17.26 13.02 -5.30
C MET A 98 -17.77 14.05 -6.29
N GLU A 99 -17.75 15.35 -5.93
CA GLU A 99 -18.06 16.44 -6.85
C GLU A 99 -17.07 16.50 -8.02
N ALA A 100 -15.78 16.35 -7.73
CA ALA A 100 -14.73 16.36 -8.76
C ALA A 100 -14.84 15.18 -9.75
N LEU A 101 -15.44 14.05 -9.38
CA LEU A 101 -15.71 12.94 -10.29
C LEU A 101 -16.73 13.30 -11.40
N ASP A 102 -17.55 14.32 -11.21
CA ASP A 102 -18.52 14.79 -12.22
C ASP A 102 -17.88 15.81 -13.20
N GLU A 103 -16.62 16.23 -12.96
CA GLU A 103 -15.90 17.18 -13.79
C GLU A 103 -14.91 16.47 -14.73
N PRO A 104 -15.08 16.55 -16.07
CA PRO A 104 -14.22 15.84 -17.02
C PRO A 104 -12.71 16.10 -16.90
N LYS A 105 -12.31 17.28 -16.42
CA LYS A 105 -10.90 17.64 -16.22
C LYS A 105 -10.30 17.10 -14.92
N ARG A 106 -11.13 16.76 -13.94
CA ARG A 106 -10.72 16.40 -12.58
C ARG A 106 -10.97 14.94 -12.24
N VAL A 107 -11.83 14.25 -13.01
CA VAL A 107 -12.29 12.89 -12.71
C VAL A 107 -11.14 11.90 -12.54
N VAL A 108 -10.12 11.98 -13.37
CA VAL A 108 -8.97 11.04 -13.35
C VAL A 108 -8.18 11.17 -12.04
N ASP A 109 -7.85 12.40 -11.65
CA ASP A 109 -7.09 12.65 -10.41
C ASP A 109 -7.95 12.38 -9.16
N ALA A 110 -9.20 12.85 -9.17
CA ALA A 110 -10.15 12.62 -8.09
C ALA A 110 -10.41 11.13 -7.84
N ALA A 111 -10.53 10.34 -8.90
CA ALA A 111 -10.71 8.89 -8.80
C ALA A 111 -9.54 8.21 -8.09
N GLY A 112 -8.30 8.55 -8.47
CA GLY A 112 -7.10 8.03 -7.82
C GLY A 112 -7.02 8.42 -6.35
N GLN A 113 -7.25 9.69 -6.04
CA GLN A 113 -7.20 10.20 -4.66
C GLN A 113 -8.31 9.60 -3.77
N LEU A 114 -9.54 9.52 -4.26
CA LEU A 114 -10.64 8.91 -3.50
C LEU A 114 -10.40 7.42 -3.24
N ALA A 115 -9.90 6.66 -4.21
CA ALA A 115 -9.53 5.26 -4.01
C ALA A 115 -8.50 5.09 -2.88
N GLN A 116 -7.49 5.95 -2.80
CA GLN A 116 -6.50 5.95 -1.71
C GLN A 116 -7.11 6.32 -0.35
N VAL A 117 -8.03 7.29 -0.31
CA VAL A 117 -8.76 7.65 0.90
C VAL A 117 -9.60 6.47 1.41
N LEU A 118 -10.33 5.79 0.54
CA LEU A 118 -11.12 4.61 0.90
C LEU A 118 -10.26 3.48 1.44
N CYS A 119 -9.08 3.24 0.84
CA CYS A 119 -8.10 2.30 1.36
C CYS A 119 -7.65 2.70 2.77
N ALA A 120 -7.27 3.96 2.99
CA ALA A 120 -6.85 4.46 4.30
C ALA A 120 -7.96 4.33 5.36
N MET A 121 -9.22 4.60 5.00
CA MET A 121 -10.38 4.37 5.86
C MET A 121 -10.51 2.90 6.27
N GLY A 122 -10.31 1.98 5.32
CA GLY A 122 -10.35 0.55 5.58
C GLY A 122 -9.24 0.10 6.53
N LEU A 123 -8.01 0.56 6.31
CA LEU A 123 -6.88 0.29 7.19
C LEU A 123 -7.03 0.90 8.59
N ALA A 124 -7.74 2.02 8.71
CA ALA A 124 -8.09 2.62 9.99
C ALA A 124 -9.26 1.92 10.72
N GLY A 125 -9.84 0.88 10.12
CA GLY A 125 -10.93 0.09 10.71
C GLY A 125 -12.29 0.80 10.72
N MET A 126 -12.53 1.70 9.77
CA MET A 126 -13.82 2.37 9.62
C MET A 126 -14.92 1.40 9.18
N PRO A 127 -16.23 1.75 9.33
CA PRO A 127 -17.33 0.85 9.01
C PRO A 127 -17.28 0.34 7.56
N ARG A 128 -17.25 -0.97 7.39
CA ARG A 128 -17.12 -1.66 6.08
C ARG A 128 -18.25 -1.29 5.12
N GLU A 129 -19.48 -1.16 5.61
CA GLU A 129 -20.67 -0.81 4.81
C GLU A 129 -20.51 0.57 4.16
N ARG A 130 -19.94 1.52 4.91
CA ARG A 130 -19.68 2.87 4.38
C ARG A 130 -18.63 2.83 3.27
N ILE A 131 -17.51 2.13 3.51
CA ILE A 131 -16.42 2.00 2.54
C ILE A 131 -16.94 1.33 1.27
N LYS A 132 -17.74 0.27 1.42
CA LYS A 132 -18.34 -0.44 0.31
C LYS A 132 -19.25 0.46 -0.54
N ALA A 133 -20.17 1.18 0.08
CA ALA A 133 -21.07 2.08 -0.63
C ALA A 133 -20.32 3.17 -1.42
N LEU A 134 -19.25 3.74 -0.84
CA LEU A 134 -18.42 4.73 -1.52
C LEU A 134 -17.58 4.12 -2.64
N ALA A 135 -17.07 2.90 -2.46
CA ALA A 135 -16.33 2.19 -3.50
C ALA A 135 -17.22 1.83 -4.70
N GLU A 136 -18.44 1.35 -4.46
CA GLU A 136 -19.42 1.05 -5.51
C GLU A 136 -19.83 2.32 -6.28
N LEU A 137 -19.99 3.45 -5.58
CA LEU A 137 -20.28 4.73 -6.22
C LEU A 137 -19.09 5.23 -7.05
N LEU A 138 -17.86 5.05 -6.55
CA LEU A 138 -16.64 5.36 -7.30
C LEU A 138 -16.56 4.50 -8.57
N GLU A 139 -16.81 3.19 -8.48
CA GLU A 139 -16.87 2.29 -9.66
C GLU A 139 -17.89 2.79 -10.70
N GLU A 140 -19.10 3.15 -10.27
CA GLU A 140 -20.14 3.63 -11.19
C GLU A 140 -19.73 4.92 -11.91
N LYS A 141 -19.17 5.89 -11.17
CA LYS A 141 -18.76 7.18 -11.75
C LYS A 141 -17.53 7.08 -12.67
N THR A 142 -16.74 6.04 -12.53
CA THR A 142 -15.50 5.87 -13.30
C THR A 142 -15.57 4.81 -14.40
N LYS A 143 -16.70 4.12 -14.55
CA LYS A 143 -16.87 3.00 -15.50
C LYS A 143 -16.56 3.35 -16.96
N ASP A 144 -16.83 4.60 -17.36
CA ASP A 144 -16.65 5.09 -18.72
C ASP A 144 -15.45 6.07 -18.84
N VAL A 145 -14.58 6.11 -17.82
CA VAL A 145 -13.42 6.99 -17.78
C VAL A 145 -12.18 6.25 -18.25
N ASP A 146 -11.59 6.73 -19.33
CA ASP A 146 -10.33 6.20 -19.85
C ASP A 146 -9.12 6.69 -19.06
N ASN A 147 -8.02 5.92 -19.13
CA ASN A 147 -6.70 6.30 -18.60
C ASN A 147 -6.69 6.63 -17.10
N LEU A 148 -7.47 5.90 -16.31
CA LEU A 148 -7.41 6.02 -14.86
C LEU A 148 -5.99 5.76 -14.32
N PRO A 149 -5.53 6.50 -13.29
CA PRO A 149 -4.17 6.41 -12.80
C PRO A 149 -3.93 5.10 -12.06
N PHE A 150 -2.67 4.68 -11.95
CA PHE A 150 -2.28 3.50 -11.17
C PHE A 150 -2.85 3.54 -9.74
N ALA A 151 -2.83 4.73 -9.09
CA ALA A 151 -3.36 4.92 -7.74
C ALA A 151 -4.85 4.55 -7.60
N PHE A 152 -5.64 4.70 -8.67
CA PHE A 152 -7.03 4.25 -8.70
C PHE A 152 -7.13 2.72 -8.63
N TYR A 153 -6.41 2.02 -9.51
CA TYR A 153 -6.46 0.56 -9.55
C TYR A 153 -5.91 -0.07 -8.28
N GLU A 154 -4.78 0.44 -7.77
CA GLU A 154 -4.18 0.01 -6.51
C GLU A 154 -5.11 0.28 -5.32
N GLY A 155 -5.70 1.47 -5.24
CA GLY A 155 -6.63 1.83 -4.17
C GLY A 155 -7.89 0.96 -4.19
N CYS A 156 -8.52 0.75 -5.35
CA CYS A 156 -9.69 -0.12 -5.47
C CYS A 156 -9.35 -1.58 -5.16
N GLU A 157 -8.21 -2.09 -5.63
CA GLU A 157 -7.74 -3.44 -5.30
C GLU A 157 -7.66 -3.64 -3.78
N LEU A 158 -6.98 -2.73 -3.07
CA LEU A 158 -6.83 -2.80 -1.62
C LEU A 158 -8.16 -2.64 -0.88
N VAL A 159 -9.04 -1.75 -1.35
CA VAL A 159 -10.39 -1.57 -0.78
C VAL A 159 -11.19 -2.86 -0.86
N PHE A 160 -11.30 -3.47 -2.04
CA PHE A 160 -12.05 -4.71 -2.21
C PHE A 160 -11.39 -5.90 -1.52
N HIS A 161 -10.06 -5.90 -1.38
CA HIS A 161 -9.35 -6.88 -0.58
C HIS A 161 -9.70 -6.76 0.92
N ILE A 162 -9.72 -5.54 1.48
CA ILE A 162 -10.16 -5.27 2.86
C ILE A 162 -11.63 -5.68 3.07
N LEU A 163 -12.47 -5.50 2.07
CA LEU A 163 -13.88 -5.91 2.07
C LEU A 163 -14.05 -7.43 1.88
N GLU A 164 -13.00 -8.18 1.61
CA GLU A 164 -12.99 -9.62 1.30
C GLU A 164 -13.76 -9.96 -0.01
N GLU A 165 -13.93 -8.96 -0.89
CA GLU A 165 -14.50 -9.14 -2.24
C GLU A 165 -13.37 -9.50 -3.24
N TYR A 166 -12.78 -10.69 -3.06
CA TYR A 166 -11.55 -11.11 -3.75
C TYR A 166 -11.65 -11.12 -5.27
N ASP A 167 -12.80 -11.43 -5.86
CA ASP A 167 -12.97 -11.40 -7.32
C ASP A 167 -12.85 -9.99 -7.88
N LYS A 168 -13.40 -9.00 -7.21
CA LYS A 168 -13.24 -7.58 -7.58
C LYS A 168 -11.80 -7.12 -7.35
N ALA A 169 -11.22 -7.42 -6.18
CA ALA A 169 -9.83 -7.11 -5.88
C ALA A 169 -8.89 -7.68 -6.96
N LEU A 170 -9.11 -8.94 -7.38
CA LEU A 170 -8.33 -9.58 -8.43
C LEU A 170 -8.48 -8.88 -9.79
N SER A 171 -9.69 -8.42 -10.13
CA SER A 171 -9.94 -7.67 -11.36
C SER A 171 -9.16 -6.36 -11.39
N TYR A 172 -9.18 -5.60 -10.29
CA TYR A 172 -8.43 -4.36 -10.16
C TYR A 172 -6.91 -4.58 -10.13
N ALA A 173 -6.43 -5.60 -9.42
CA ALA A 173 -5.01 -5.97 -9.42
C ALA A 173 -4.51 -6.32 -10.83
N LYS A 174 -5.33 -7.06 -11.61
CA LYS A 174 -5.03 -7.37 -13.01
C LYS A 174 -4.98 -6.11 -13.87
N ALA A 175 -5.95 -5.23 -13.74
CA ALA A 175 -5.96 -3.94 -14.43
C ALA A 175 -4.75 -3.08 -14.05
N ALA A 176 -4.35 -3.04 -12.78
CA ALA A 176 -3.13 -2.35 -12.33
C ALA A 176 -1.88 -2.87 -13.05
N VAL A 177 -1.74 -4.19 -13.19
CA VAL A 177 -0.62 -4.81 -13.93
C VAL A 177 -0.65 -4.44 -15.42
N GLU A 178 -1.85 -4.44 -16.05
CA GLU A 178 -2.01 -4.15 -17.48
C GLU A 178 -1.72 -2.69 -17.83
N HIS A 179 -2.10 -1.75 -16.94
CA HIS A 179 -1.96 -0.30 -17.15
C HIS A 179 -0.62 0.27 -16.65
N THR A 180 0.24 -0.55 -16.06
CA THR A 180 1.53 -0.09 -15.55
C THR A 180 2.68 -0.42 -16.50
N PRO A 181 3.60 0.52 -16.78
CA PRO A 181 4.75 0.27 -17.64
C PRO A 181 5.60 -0.89 -17.11
N LYS A 182 5.82 -1.90 -17.97
CA LYS A 182 6.60 -3.10 -17.63
C LYS A 182 8.02 -2.75 -17.15
N ASN A 183 8.56 -3.60 -16.29
CA ASN A 183 9.93 -3.49 -15.75
C ASN A 183 10.16 -2.27 -14.83
N THR A 184 9.12 -1.59 -14.39
CA THR A 184 9.17 -0.56 -13.34
C THR A 184 8.94 -1.18 -11.96
N LYS A 185 9.33 -0.47 -10.90
CA LYS A 185 9.01 -0.90 -9.52
C LYS A 185 7.49 -0.99 -9.33
N THR A 186 6.74 0.00 -9.81
CA THR A 186 5.27 0.05 -9.75
C THR A 186 4.64 -1.17 -10.42
N TYR A 187 5.13 -1.59 -11.60
CA TYR A 187 4.68 -2.81 -12.25
C TYR A 187 4.86 -4.06 -11.37
N PHE A 188 6.02 -4.20 -10.74
CA PHE A 188 6.26 -5.36 -9.87
C PHE A 188 5.48 -5.26 -8.55
N THR A 189 5.17 -4.07 -8.05
CA THR A 189 4.25 -3.90 -6.92
C THR A 189 2.84 -4.40 -7.30
N ALA A 190 2.29 -3.93 -8.42
CA ALA A 190 1.00 -4.40 -8.92
C ALA A 190 0.98 -5.92 -9.15
N LEU A 191 2.03 -6.46 -9.74
CA LEU A 191 2.15 -7.91 -9.98
C LEU A 191 2.23 -8.71 -8.68
N TYR A 192 2.88 -8.17 -7.65
CA TYR A 192 2.92 -8.80 -6.33
C TYR A 192 1.55 -8.81 -5.66
N ASN A 193 0.81 -7.70 -5.72
CA ASN A 193 -0.55 -7.62 -5.20
C ASN A 193 -1.47 -8.64 -5.90
N TYR A 194 -1.41 -8.72 -7.24
CA TYR A 194 -2.12 -9.74 -8.01
C TYR A 194 -1.79 -11.17 -7.53
N VAL A 195 -0.50 -11.48 -7.36
CA VAL A 195 -0.05 -12.79 -6.86
C VAL A 195 -0.57 -13.07 -5.46
N THR A 196 -0.55 -12.07 -4.57
CA THR A 196 -1.00 -12.20 -3.18
C THR A 196 -2.49 -12.55 -3.12
N ILE A 197 -3.33 -11.83 -3.86
CA ILE A 197 -4.78 -12.12 -3.93
C ILE A 197 -5.03 -13.53 -4.46
N MET A 198 -4.36 -13.93 -5.55
CA MET A 198 -4.46 -15.29 -6.09
C MET A 198 -4.08 -16.35 -5.04
N GLN A 199 -3.02 -16.09 -4.26
CA GLN A 199 -2.58 -17.01 -3.20
C GLN A 199 -3.59 -17.08 -2.06
N GLU A 200 -4.24 -15.99 -1.68
CA GLU A 200 -5.28 -15.93 -0.65
C GLU A 200 -6.56 -16.65 -1.10
N MET A 201 -6.93 -16.53 -2.38
CA MET A 201 -8.00 -17.31 -2.99
C MET A 201 -7.70 -18.82 -3.09
N GLY A 202 -6.53 -19.28 -2.59
CA GLY A 202 -6.12 -20.69 -2.67
C GLY A 202 -5.54 -21.11 -4.01
N ARG A 203 -5.36 -20.20 -4.96
CA ARG A 203 -4.87 -20.43 -6.32
C ARG A 203 -3.35 -20.31 -6.43
N ARG A 204 -2.62 -20.70 -5.38
CA ARG A 204 -1.14 -20.53 -5.26
C ARG A 204 -0.38 -21.13 -6.41
N LEU A 205 -0.76 -22.34 -6.83
CA LEU A 205 -0.03 -23.04 -7.89
C LEU A 205 -0.14 -22.37 -9.26
N GLU A 206 -1.24 -21.65 -9.49
CA GLU A 206 -1.42 -20.88 -10.72
C GLU A 206 -0.45 -19.69 -10.81
N THR A 207 0.08 -19.22 -9.70
CA THR A 207 1.04 -18.10 -9.63
C THR A 207 2.49 -18.54 -9.76
N GLN A 208 2.79 -19.85 -9.81
CA GLN A 208 4.15 -20.37 -9.71
C GLN A 208 5.09 -19.83 -10.81
N GLU A 209 4.65 -19.87 -12.05
CA GLU A 209 5.46 -19.40 -13.18
C GLU A 209 5.67 -17.87 -13.10
N THR A 210 4.60 -17.13 -12.81
CA THR A 210 4.63 -15.67 -12.64
C THR A 210 5.60 -15.26 -11.54
N VAL A 211 5.56 -15.93 -10.38
CA VAL A 211 6.43 -15.63 -9.24
C VAL A 211 7.90 -15.91 -9.58
N VAL A 212 8.20 -17.04 -10.23
CA VAL A 212 9.58 -17.40 -10.63
C VAL A 212 10.13 -16.40 -11.64
N ASP A 213 9.34 -16.02 -12.65
CA ASP A 213 9.74 -15.04 -13.66
C ASP A 213 9.94 -13.64 -13.06
N ALA A 214 8.99 -13.19 -12.23
CA ALA A 214 9.09 -11.92 -11.54
C ALA A 214 10.32 -11.85 -10.63
N LEU A 215 10.58 -12.90 -9.85
CA LEU A 215 11.75 -12.97 -8.97
C LEU A 215 13.07 -12.80 -9.73
N LYS A 216 13.22 -13.51 -10.88
CA LYS A 216 14.40 -13.38 -11.76
C LYS A 216 14.54 -11.97 -12.32
N LYS A 217 13.43 -11.36 -12.76
CA LYS A 217 13.43 -10.01 -13.32
C LYS A 217 13.74 -8.95 -12.27
N VAL A 218 13.12 -9.04 -11.08
CA VAL A 218 13.39 -8.13 -9.96
C VAL A 218 14.85 -8.23 -9.53
N GLN A 219 15.40 -9.44 -9.39
CA GLN A 219 16.80 -9.65 -9.07
C GLN A 219 17.74 -9.00 -10.12
N LYS A 220 17.43 -9.19 -11.41
CA LYS A 220 18.22 -8.62 -12.50
C LYS A 220 18.15 -7.09 -12.57
N LEU A 221 16.98 -6.50 -12.35
CA LEU A 221 16.74 -5.07 -12.54
C LEU A 221 17.09 -4.23 -11.30
N PHE A 222 16.84 -4.77 -10.11
CA PHE A 222 16.93 -4.01 -8.86
C PHE A 222 17.88 -4.65 -7.83
N GLY A 223 18.43 -5.83 -8.12
CA GLY A 223 19.26 -6.61 -7.20
C GLY A 223 18.43 -7.38 -6.16
N GLU A 224 19.11 -8.07 -5.26
CA GLU A 224 18.46 -8.85 -4.20
C GLU A 224 18.15 -8.00 -2.96
N ASN A 225 18.92 -6.95 -2.75
CA ASN A 225 18.84 -6.13 -1.53
C ASN A 225 17.75 -5.06 -1.63
N ASN A 226 16.51 -5.48 -1.85
CA ASN A 226 15.34 -4.60 -1.90
C ASN A 226 14.06 -5.32 -1.46
N SER A 227 13.03 -4.55 -1.07
CA SER A 227 11.75 -5.08 -0.57
C SER A 227 10.98 -5.91 -1.60
N LEU A 228 10.97 -5.53 -2.88
CA LEU A 228 10.29 -6.30 -3.93
C LEU A 228 10.87 -7.70 -4.10
N TYR A 229 12.21 -7.84 -4.05
CA TYR A 229 12.85 -9.15 -4.06
C TYR A 229 12.38 -10.00 -2.86
N CYS A 230 12.35 -9.41 -1.66
CA CYS A 230 11.83 -10.08 -0.46
C CYS A 230 10.38 -10.54 -0.67
N CYS A 231 9.50 -9.66 -1.17
CA CYS A 231 8.09 -9.95 -1.42
C CYS A 231 7.92 -11.15 -2.37
N PHE A 232 8.56 -11.14 -3.53
CA PHE A 232 8.47 -12.27 -4.46
C PHE A 232 9.14 -13.54 -3.94
N LYS A 233 10.21 -13.43 -3.15
CA LYS A 233 10.83 -14.59 -2.51
C LYS A 233 9.91 -15.22 -1.46
N MET A 234 9.14 -14.41 -0.72
CA MET A 234 8.11 -14.90 0.21
C MET A 234 6.97 -15.61 -0.54
N ALA A 235 6.48 -15.04 -1.65
CA ALA A 235 5.48 -15.68 -2.49
C ALA A 235 5.99 -17.01 -3.06
N TYR A 236 7.26 -17.07 -3.48
CA TYR A 236 7.91 -18.30 -3.93
C TYR A 236 7.98 -19.36 -2.82
N ILE A 237 8.38 -18.97 -1.60
CA ILE A 237 8.40 -19.87 -0.45
C ILE A 237 7.00 -20.41 -0.15
N SER A 238 5.98 -19.55 -0.22
CA SER A 238 4.58 -19.96 -0.04
C SER A 238 4.17 -21.05 -1.04
N ASN A 239 4.55 -20.90 -2.31
CA ASN A 239 4.30 -21.89 -3.35
C ASN A 239 5.07 -23.21 -3.12
N LEU A 240 6.35 -23.14 -2.71
CA LEU A 240 7.12 -24.32 -2.35
C LEU A 240 6.49 -25.12 -1.21
N LEU A 241 5.99 -24.43 -0.19
CA LEU A 241 5.29 -25.06 0.94
C LEU A 241 3.97 -25.73 0.50
N GLU A 242 3.27 -25.14 -0.47
CA GLU A 242 2.05 -25.76 -1.03
C GLU A 242 2.38 -27.00 -1.86
N LEU A 243 3.50 -26.96 -2.60
CA LEU A 243 4.06 -28.11 -3.34
C LEU A 243 4.70 -29.16 -2.43
N LYS A 244 4.68 -28.97 -1.10
CA LYS A 244 5.32 -29.83 -0.09
C LYS A 244 6.86 -29.96 -0.25
N GLN A 245 7.49 -28.99 -0.87
CA GLN A 245 8.93 -28.88 -1.05
C GLN A 245 9.58 -28.23 0.17
N GLY A 246 9.57 -28.94 1.30
CA GLY A 246 10.02 -28.40 2.59
C GLY A 246 11.51 -28.06 2.63
N LYS A 247 12.36 -28.84 1.92
CA LYS A 247 13.80 -28.59 1.86
C LYS A 247 14.09 -27.29 1.12
N GLU A 248 13.56 -27.16 -0.09
CA GLU A 248 13.73 -25.96 -0.94
C GLU A 248 13.16 -24.71 -0.27
N ALA A 249 12.00 -24.84 0.40
CA ALA A 249 11.42 -23.75 1.18
C ALA A 249 12.33 -23.31 2.33
N ASN A 250 12.92 -24.26 3.07
CA ASN A 250 13.83 -23.94 4.16
C ASN A 250 15.15 -23.30 3.66
N GLU A 251 15.68 -23.76 2.53
CA GLU A 251 16.85 -23.15 1.89
C GLU A 251 16.53 -21.72 1.42
N ALA A 252 15.38 -21.51 0.79
CA ALA A 252 14.93 -20.17 0.37
C ALA A 252 14.73 -19.21 1.56
N LEU A 253 14.21 -19.71 2.70
CA LEU A 253 14.12 -18.95 3.95
C LEU A 253 15.49 -18.51 4.47
N ASN A 254 16.49 -19.40 4.45
CA ASN A 254 17.85 -19.05 4.88
C ASN A 254 18.45 -17.93 4.03
N GLN A 255 18.14 -17.92 2.72
CA GLN A 255 18.63 -16.87 1.81
C GLN A 255 17.94 -15.52 2.04
N VAL A 256 16.62 -15.51 2.26
CA VAL A 256 15.86 -14.25 2.29
C VAL A 256 15.82 -13.60 3.66
N LEU A 257 15.86 -14.34 4.77
CA LEU A 257 15.70 -13.77 6.11
C LEU A 257 16.70 -12.66 6.47
N PRO A 258 18.01 -12.77 6.13
CA PRO A 258 18.94 -11.66 6.38
C PRO A 258 18.53 -10.39 5.63
N ILE A 259 18.05 -10.53 4.38
CA ILE A 259 17.64 -9.42 3.54
C ILE A 259 16.34 -8.79 4.08
N VAL A 260 15.34 -9.61 4.44
CA VAL A 260 14.09 -9.11 5.05
C VAL A 260 14.39 -8.34 6.33
N ARG A 261 15.26 -8.86 7.19
CA ARG A 261 15.65 -8.17 8.43
C ARG A 261 16.26 -6.80 8.17
N GLN A 262 17.10 -6.69 7.15
CA GLN A 262 17.74 -5.44 6.77
C GLN A 262 16.77 -4.45 6.10
N GLN A 263 15.89 -4.93 5.23
CA GLN A 263 15.03 -4.08 4.39
C GLN A 263 13.69 -3.73 5.03
N MET A 264 13.14 -4.63 5.86
CA MET A 264 11.77 -4.55 6.37
C MET A 264 11.73 -4.55 7.91
N GLY A 265 12.79 -4.99 8.57
CA GLY A 265 12.93 -5.01 10.03
C GLY A 265 12.71 -6.38 10.66
N GLU A 266 12.90 -6.43 11.99
CA GLU A 266 12.89 -7.69 12.75
C GLU A 266 11.49 -8.33 12.83
N ILE A 267 10.44 -7.52 12.93
CA ILE A 267 9.06 -8.02 13.02
C ILE A 267 8.70 -8.78 11.73
N ASP A 268 8.96 -8.16 10.57
CA ASP A 268 8.70 -8.80 9.27
C ASP A 268 9.56 -10.05 9.07
N ALA A 269 10.83 -9.99 9.47
CA ALA A 269 11.70 -11.16 9.45
C ALA A 269 11.12 -12.31 10.28
N LYS A 270 10.55 -12.04 11.46
CA LYS A 270 9.89 -13.05 12.28
C LYS A 270 8.60 -13.58 11.65
N VAL A 271 7.82 -12.73 11.01
CA VAL A 271 6.64 -13.17 10.24
C VAL A 271 7.07 -14.12 9.13
N VAL A 272 8.09 -13.78 8.35
CA VAL A 272 8.63 -14.65 7.29
C VAL A 272 9.23 -15.94 7.87
N GLU A 273 9.97 -15.87 8.98
CA GLU A 273 10.55 -17.03 9.64
C GLU A 273 9.48 -18.02 10.13
N SER A 274 8.28 -17.59 10.47
CA SER A 274 7.18 -18.45 10.86
C SER A 274 6.82 -19.53 9.82
N ALA A 275 7.09 -19.26 8.53
CA ALA A 275 6.92 -20.25 7.46
C ALA A 275 7.83 -21.48 7.62
N ARG A 276 8.93 -21.36 8.38
CA ARG A 276 9.85 -22.46 8.70
C ARG A 276 9.16 -23.56 9.51
N VAL A 277 8.13 -23.23 10.30
CA VAL A 277 7.34 -24.22 11.04
C VAL A 277 6.73 -25.25 10.06
N ARG A 278 6.17 -24.79 8.95
CA ARG A 278 5.64 -25.69 7.91
C ARG A 278 6.76 -26.44 7.18
N ALA A 279 7.85 -25.77 6.89
CA ALA A 279 9.00 -26.38 6.20
C ALA A 279 9.61 -27.52 7.04
N LEU A 280 9.81 -27.32 8.34
CA LEU A 280 10.30 -28.35 9.27
C LEU A 280 9.33 -29.53 9.37
N ALA A 281 8.04 -29.27 9.46
CA ALA A 281 7.02 -30.33 9.51
C ALA A 281 7.02 -31.20 8.23
N LEU A 282 7.18 -30.56 7.05
CA LEU A 282 7.32 -31.27 5.77
C LEU A 282 8.60 -32.09 5.67
N LEU A 283 9.63 -31.75 6.45
CA LEU A 283 10.88 -32.51 6.56
C LEU A 283 10.80 -33.65 7.60
N GLY A 284 9.64 -33.86 8.24
CA GLY A 284 9.46 -34.84 9.31
C GLY A 284 10.04 -34.41 10.66
N ARG A 285 10.45 -33.14 10.82
CA ARG A 285 11.04 -32.57 12.06
C ARG A 285 9.93 -31.92 12.90
N GLU A 286 8.92 -32.71 13.27
CA GLU A 286 7.68 -32.21 13.90
C GLU A 286 7.93 -31.58 15.29
N GLU A 287 8.79 -32.16 16.12
CA GLU A 287 9.12 -31.61 17.42
C GLU A 287 9.76 -30.26 17.35
N GLU A 288 10.72 -30.09 16.43
CA GLU A 288 11.38 -28.79 16.19
C GLU A 288 10.39 -27.76 15.59
N ALA A 289 9.50 -28.20 14.70
CA ALA A 289 8.45 -27.34 14.15
C ALA A 289 7.52 -26.79 15.24
N ILE A 290 7.08 -27.66 16.17
CA ILE A 290 6.21 -27.29 17.29
C ILE A 290 6.94 -26.34 18.24
N GLU A 291 8.19 -26.60 18.57
CA GLU A 291 8.98 -25.76 19.48
C GLU A 291 9.22 -24.38 18.87
N LEU A 292 9.64 -24.29 17.60
CA LEU A 292 9.77 -23.03 16.88
C LEU A 292 8.42 -22.29 16.82
N GLY A 293 7.34 -23.00 16.55
CA GLY A 293 6.00 -22.43 16.53
C GLY A 293 5.61 -21.78 17.85
N LYS A 294 5.89 -22.43 18.99
CA LYS A 294 5.63 -21.86 20.32
C LYS A 294 6.46 -20.61 20.60
N GLN A 295 7.74 -20.61 20.22
CA GLN A 295 8.63 -19.45 20.37
C GLN A 295 8.13 -18.26 19.53
N MET A 296 7.75 -18.47 18.26
CA MET A 296 7.18 -17.45 17.39
C MET A 296 5.86 -16.91 17.94
N ARG A 297 5.01 -17.81 18.45
CA ARG A 297 3.74 -17.42 19.07
C ARG A 297 3.95 -16.49 20.25
N ALA A 298 4.85 -16.84 21.15
CA ALA A 298 5.18 -16.01 22.32
C ALA A 298 5.66 -14.60 21.89
N PHE A 299 6.52 -14.55 20.88
CA PHE A 299 7.00 -13.29 20.31
C PHE A 299 5.84 -12.44 19.73
N PHE A 300 4.94 -13.06 18.95
CA PHE A 300 3.82 -12.33 18.32
C PHE A 300 2.78 -11.87 19.35
N VAL A 301 2.51 -12.67 20.39
CA VAL A 301 1.63 -12.26 21.51
C VAL A 301 2.19 -11.05 22.24
N GLN A 302 3.50 -11.00 22.47
CA GLN A 302 4.14 -9.88 23.14
C GLN A 302 3.99 -8.56 22.34
N ILE A 303 3.95 -8.64 21.01
CA ILE A 303 3.88 -7.45 20.12
C ILE A 303 2.42 -7.03 19.85
N GLY A 304 1.57 -7.97 19.46
CA GLY A 304 0.23 -7.69 18.94
C GLY A 304 -0.92 -8.27 19.75
N GLY A 305 -0.62 -8.97 20.85
CA GLY A 305 -1.61 -9.65 21.70
C GLY A 305 -2.16 -10.95 21.09
N GLU A 306 -3.02 -11.63 21.85
CA GLU A 306 -3.61 -12.94 21.47
C GLU A 306 -4.48 -12.88 20.22
N GLU A 307 -5.12 -11.75 19.98
CA GLU A 307 -6.05 -11.55 18.85
C GLU A 307 -5.35 -11.22 17.53
N TRP A 308 -4.03 -11.01 17.57
CA TRP A 308 -3.29 -10.68 16.36
C TRP A 308 -3.37 -11.80 15.31
N THR A 309 -3.56 -11.41 14.05
CA THR A 309 -3.77 -12.34 12.92
C THR A 309 -2.63 -13.37 12.79
N GLN A 310 -1.37 -12.95 13.04
CA GLN A 310 -0.21 -13.82 13.00
C GLN A 310 -0.22 -14.87 14.08
N VAL A 311 -0.72 -14.55 15.28
CA VAL A 311 -0.90 -15.53 16.37
C VAL A 311 -1.91 -16.59 15.98
N LYS A 312 -3.09 -16.17 15.48
CA LYS A 312 -4.15 -17.08 15.02
C LYS A 312 -3.70 -17.96 13.85
N ALA A 313 -2.96 -17.38 12.90
CA ALA A 313 -2.41 -18.12 11.77
C ALA A 313 -1.41 -19.20 12.25
N LEU A 314 -0.53 -18.85 13.17
CA LEU A 314 0.47 -19.74 13.70
C LEU A 314 -0.14 -20.87 14.55
N ASP A 315 -1.17 -20.57 15.36
CA ASP A 315 -1.91 -21.59 16.12
C ASP A 315 -2.55 -22.63 15.18
N ARG A 316 -3.11 -22.20 14.05
CA ARG A 316 -3.63 -23.11 13.01
C ARG A 316 -2.52 -23.99 12.41
N ILE A 317 -1.34 -23.42 12.15
CA ILE A 317 -0.19 -24.16 11.61
C ILE A 317 0.28 -25.18 12.63
N ILE A 318 0.49 -24.82 13.90
CA ILE A 318 0.91 -25.72 14.98
C ILE A 318 -0.10 -26.86 15.15
N SER A 319 -1.39 -26.57 15.12
CA SER A 319 -2.44 -27.59 15.17
C SER A 319 -2.33 -28.59 14.02
N LYS A 320 -2.12 -28.11 12.79
CA LYS A 320 -1.94 -28.96 11.60
C LYS A 320 -0.66 -29.80 11.67
N VAL A 321 0.42 -29.29 12.27
CA VAL A 321 1.64 -30.08 12.53
C VAL A 321 1.34 -31.22 13.49
N LYS A 322 0.69 -30.93 14.64
CA LYS A 322 0.32 -31.95 15.65
C LYS A 322 -0.60 -33.02 15.10
N THR A 323 -1.49 -32.70 14.17
CA THR A 323 -2.40 -33.65 13.53
C THR A 323 -1.80 -34.38 12.33
N GLY A 324 -0.52 -34.12 12.00
CA GLY A 324 0.20 -34.81 10.94
C GLY A 324 -0.19 -34.42 9.52
N VAL A 325 -0.90 -33.29 9.33
CA VAL A 325 -1.32 -32.81 8.00
C VAL A 325 -0.15 -32.60 7.06
N TYR A 326 1.01 -32.24 7.59
CA TYR A 326 2.22 -31.97 6.82
C TYR A 326 3.16 -33.17 6.69
N ARG A 327 2.81 -34.32 7.26
CA ARG A 327 3.67 -35.52 7.17
C ARG A 327 3.91 -35.88 5.71
N PRO A 328 5.15 -36.25 5.34
CA PRO A 328 5.41 -36.86 4.04
C PRO A 328 4.50 -38.08 3.88
N LYS A 329 3.81 -38.20 2.75
CA LYS A 329 3.13 -39.45 2.42
C LYS A 329 4.23 -40.49 2.17
N THR A 330 4.27 -41.50 3.05
CA THR A 330 5.11 -42.72 2.88
C THR A 330 4.75 -43.45 1.60
#